data_57176efefd84993f0c567eeca49d63c0
#
_entry.id   57176efefd84993f0c567eeca49d63c0
#
_cell.length_a   1.000
_cell.length_b   1.000
_cell.length_c   1.000
_cell.angle_alpha   90.00
_cell.angle_beta   90.00
_cell.angle_gamma   90.00
#
_symmetry.space_group_name_H-M   'P 1'
#
loop_
_entity.id
_entity.type
_entity.pdbx_description
1 polymer ?
#
loop_
_entity_poly.entity_id
_entity_poly.type
_entity_poly.pdbx_seq_one_letter_code
_entity_poly.pdbx_strand_id
1 'polypeptide(L)'
;DEIFIVLGDIIFDADLSKMITNPHSCLGVKSVDDPREFGVVELGDDNLVKKVVEKPRIPKSDLAIVGLYKIKEVSTLIDCINTNIVNDFRTMGEFQLTDGLMCMIEKGVQFSSYTVNNWFDCGRKGILLETNSMLLDKMEHKTPVQSYSNTIIIPPVSIGENCDISNSILGPHVTIGENATIKSSIVKDSIIGNYATIDEVMLHHSVIGSDTSIKGLKQSLNIGDNTEIDFS
;
A
#
# COMPACT_ATOMS: atom_id res chain seq x y z
N ASP A 1 -20.41 20.34 7.36
CA ASP A 1 -19.25 19.55 7.81
C ASP A 1 -18.43 19.18 6.57
N GLU A 2 -17.10 19.13 6.70
CA GLU A 2 -16.25 18.60 5.65
C GLU A 2 -15.50 17.36 6.16
N ILE A 3 -15.18 16.42 5.26
CA ILE A 3 -14.47 15.19 5.61
C ILE A 3 -13.25 15.00 4.72
N PHE A 4 -12.26 14.31 5.28
CA PHE A 4 -11.17 13.71 4.54
C PHE A 4 -11.37 12.20 4.48
N ILE A 5 -11.24 11.63 3.28
CA ILE A 5 -11.25 10.19 3.06
C ILE A 5 -9.85 9.80 2.58
N VAL A 6 -9.25 8.82 3.26
CA VAL A 6 -7.97 8.25 2.90
C VAL A 6 -8.16 6.73 2.84
N LEU A 7 -7.82 6.11 1.72
CA LEU A 7 -7.89 4.66 1.60
C LEU A 7 -6.78 4.02 2.43
N GLY A 8 -7.08 2.85 3.02
CA GLY A 8 -6.20 2.21 4.00
C GLY A 8 -5.00 1.45 3.41
N ASP A 9 -4.96 1.30 2.10
CA ASP A 9 -3.95 0.56 1.33
C ASP A 9 -3.02 1.46 0.51
N ILE A 10 -3.01 2.77 0.80
CA ILE A 10 -2.17 3.74 0.11
C ILE A 10 -1.13 4.36 1.04
N ILE A 11 0.04 4.64 0.48
CA ILE A 11 1.07 5.48 1.10
C ILE A 11 1.37 6.64 0.16
N PHE A 12 1.38 7.84 0.69
CA PHE A 12 1.68 9.05 -0.10
C PHE A 12 2.51 10.06 0.69
N ASP A 13 3.21 10.91 -0.06
CA ASP A 13 3.96 12.05 0.46
C ASP A 13 3.36 13.32 -0.15
N ALA A 14 2.64 14.10 0.66
CA ALA A 14 1.92 15.27 0.22
C ALA A 14 1.80 16.32 1.34
N ASP A 15 1.94 17.60 0.97
CA ASP A 15 1.61 18.72 1.86
C ASP A 15 0.10 18.97 1.85
N LEU A 16 -0.59 18.37 2.80
CA LEU A 16 -2.05 18.47 2.90
C LEU A 16 -2.57 19.89 3.18
N SER A 17 -1.72 20.84 3.60
CA SER A 17 -2.13 22.21 3.91
C SER A 17 -2.84 22.90 2.74
N LYS A 18 -2.35 22.69 1.52
CA LYS A 18 -2.93 23.21 0.29
C LYS A 18 -4.29 22.58 -0.05
N MET A 19 -4.45 21.32 0.26
CA MET A 19 -5.71 20.61 0.07
C MET A 19 -6.76 21.07 1.11
N ILE A 20 -6.34 21.23 2.38
CA ILE A 20 -7.17 21.70 3.47
C ILE A 20 -7.73 23.10 3.18
N THR A 21 -6.87 24.01 2.71
CA THR A 21 -7.26 25.42 2.44
C THR A 21 -7.99 25.63 1.12
N ASN A 22 -8.11 24.60 0.28
CA ASN A 22 -8.78 24.71 -1.01
C ASN A 22 -10.27 25.07 -0.81
N PRO A 23 -10.84 26.04 -1.56
CA PRO A 23 -12.25 26.44 -1.42
C PRO A 23 -13.24 25.38 -1.91
N HIS A 24 -12.81 24.45 -2.77
CA HIS A 24 -13.65 23.39 -3.33
C HIS A 24 -13.39 22.04 -2.65
N SER A 25 -14.27 21.08 -2.85
CA SER A 25 -13.96 19.66 -2.68
C SER A 25 -12.77 19.31 -3.57
N CYS A 26 -11.92 18.35 -3.16
CA CYS A 26 -10.63 18.14 -3.81
C CYS A 26 -10.30 16.65 -3.92
N LEU A 27 -9.80 16.24 -5.08
CA LEU A 27 -9.33 14.88 -5.34
C LEU A 27 -7.80 14.86 -5.43
N GLY A 28 -7.16 14.00 -4.64
CA GLY A 28 -5.75 13.69 -4.81
C GLY A 28 -5.54 12.89 -6.10
N VAL A 29 -4.63 13.39 -6.96
CA VAL A 29 -4.35 12.78 -8.26
C VAL A 29 -2.86 12.65 -8.51
N LYS A 30 -2.48 11.69 -9.36
CA LYS A 30 -1.13 11.52 -9.88
C LYS A 30 -1.17 11.12 -11.34
N SER A 31 -0.29 11.70 -12.17
CA SER A 31 -0.04 11.22 -13.53
C SER A 31 0.67 9.88 -13.48
N VAL A 32 0.13 8.88 -14.18
CA VAL A 32 0.65 7.51 -14.27
C VAL A 32 0.74 7.07 -15.74
N ASP A 33 1.66 6.16 -16.03
CA ASP A 33 1.86 5.65 -17.40
C ASP A 33 0.68 4.81 -17.90
N ASP A 34 0.06 4.03 -17.00
CA ASP A 34 -1.12 3.23 -17.32
C ASP A 34 -2.24 3.45 -16.30
N PRO A 35 -3.21 4.34 -16.59
CA PRO A 35 -4.29 4.68 -15.67
C PRO A 35 -5.46 3.68 -15.67
N ARG A 36 -5.42 2.61 -16.47
CA ARG A 36 -6.55 1.67 -16.66
C ARG A 36 -6.95 0.89 -15.42
N GLU A 37 -6.07 0.83 -14.42
CA GLU A 37 -6.31 0.11 -13.16
C GLU A 37 -6.91 1.01 -12.06
N PHE A 38 -7.09 2.31 -12.34
CA PHE A 38 -7.47 3.31 -11.36
C PHE A 38 -8.72 4.10 -11.76
N GLY A 39 -9.33 4.79 -10.82
CA GLY A 39 -10.23 5.90 -11.11
C GLY A 39 -9.47 7.03 -11.81
N VAL A 40 -9.97 7.53 -12.91
CA VAL A 40 -9.30 8.56 -13.74
C VAL A 40 -10.08 9.85 -13.73
N VAL A 41 -9.36 10.98 -13.60
CA VAL A 41 -9.92 12.33 -13.61
C VAL A 41 -9.71 12.97 -14.97
N GLU A 42 -10.78 13.50 -15.56
CA GLU A 42 -10.74 14.40 -16.71
C GLU A 42 -10.96 15.84 -16.23
N LEU A 43 -10.05 16.75 -16.55
CA LEU A 43 -10.16 18.17 -16.21
C LEU A 43 -10.88 18.96 -17.31
N GLY A 44 -11.61 20.01 -16.92
CA GLY A 44 -12.14 21.02 -17.81
C GLY A 44 -11.12 22.12 -18.11
N ASP A 45 -11.51 23.08 -18.96
CA ASP A 45 -10.68 24.24 -19.34
C ASP A 45 -10.40 25.18 -18.14
N ASP A 46 -11.20 25.11 -17.08
CA ASP A 46 -11.08 25.83 -15.82
C ASP A 46 -10.20 25.12 -14.78
N ASN A 47 -9.57 24.00 -15.15
CA ASN A 47 -8.82 23.08 -14.27
C ASN A 47 -9.66 22.45 -13.14
N LEU A 48 -10.99 22.54 -13.20
CA LEU A 48 -11.87 21.77 -12.33
C LEU A 48 -12.09 20.36 -12.90
N VAL A 49 -12.43 19.44 -12.02
CA VAL A 49 -12.75 18.07 -12.42
C VAL A 49 -14.09 18.06 -13.14
N LYS A 50 -14.05 17.71 -14.42
CA LYS A 50 -15.23 17.60 -15.28
C LYS A 50 -15.84 16.21 -15.22
N LYS A 51 -15.00 15.19 -15.08
CA LYS A 51 -15.43 13.81 -15.09
C LYS A 51 -14.50 12.91 -14.27
N VAL A 52 -15.10 11.90 -13.65
CA VAL A 52 -14.39 10.80 -13.00
C VAL A 52 -14.88 9.49 -13.59
N VAL A 53 -13.96 8.59 -13.97
CA VAL A 53 -14.29 7.29 -14.58
C VAL A 53 -13.49 6.20 -13.90
N GLU A 54 -14.17 5.20 -13.35
CA GLU A 54 -13.50 4.04 -12.76
C GLU A 54 -12.94 3.12 -13.85
N LYS A 55 -11.65 2.79 -13.75
CA LYS A 55 -10.92 1.82 -14.59
C LYS A 55 -11.31 1.86 -16.07
N PRO A 56 -11.14 3.02 -16.75
CA PRO A 56 -11.58 3.19 -18.12
C PRO A 56 -10.80 2.28 -19.07
N ARG A 57 -11.50 1.58 -19.98
CA ARG A 57 -10.84 0.77 -21.03
C ARG A 57 -9.97 1.62 -21.97
N ILE A 58 -10.44 2.83 -22.24
CA ILE A 58 -9.74 3.83 -23.08
C ILE A 58 -9.69 5.12 -22.24
N PRO A 59 -8.59 5.33 -21.48
CA PRO A 59 -8.45 6.53 -20.67
C PRO A 59 -8.27 7.76 -21.55
N LYS A 60 -8.91 8.87 -21.16
CA LYS A 60 -8.76 10.19 -21.82
C LYS A 60 -7.81 11.12 -21.07
N SER A 61 -7.32 10.67 -19.93
CA SER A 61 -6.38 11.38 -19.08
C SER A 61 -5.47 10.36 -18.41
N ASP A 62 -4.28 10.78 -18.04
CA ASP A 62 -3.29 10.01 -17.27
C ASP A 62 -3.39 10.29 -15.75
N LEU A 63 -4.34 11.15 -15.34
CA LEU A 63 -4.52 11.53 -13.93
C LEU A 63 -5.31 10.45 -13.18
N ALA A 64 -4.60 9.56 -12.48
CA ALA A 64 -5.18 8.58 -11.59
C ALA A 64 -5.56 9.20 -10.23
N ILE A 65 -6.68 8.80 -9.66
CA ILE A 65 -7.08 9.13 -8.29
C ILE A 65 -6.26 8.29 -7.33
N VAL A 66 -5.63 8.95 -6.35
CA VAL A 66 -4.69 8.29 -5.43
C VAL A 66 -5.33 7.81 -4.11
N GLY A 67 -6.67 7.83 -4.02
CA GLY A 67 -7.35 7.41 -2.79
C GLY A 67 -7.34 8.46 -1.67
N LEU A 68 -7.08 9.72 -2.00
CA LEU A 68 -7.11 10.85 -1.08
C LEU A 68 -8.18 11.85 -1.53
N TYR A 69 -9.15 12.14 -0.65
CA TYR A 69 -10.29 12.98 -0.97
C TYR A 69 -10.56 13.98 0.16
N LYS A 70 -10.86 15.22 -0.21
CA LYS A 70 -11.48 16.22 0.66
C LYS A 70 -12.86 16.51 0.13
N ILE A 71 -13.90 16.28 0.92
CA ILE A 71 -15.31 16.48 0.53
C ILE A 71 -15.93 17.50 1.47
N LYS A 72 -16.44 18.59 0.91
CA LYS A 72 -17.17 19.62 1.64
C LYS A 72 -18.67 19.36 1.66
N GLU A 73 -19.20 18.85 0.59
CA GLU A 73 -20.64 18.60 0.38
C GLU A 73 -20.98 17.15 0.82
N VAL A 74 -20.73 16.83 2.09
CA VAL A 74 -20.86 15.48 2.65
C VAL A 74 -22.28 14.90 2.49
N SER A 75 -23.30 15.72 2.71
CA SER A 75 -24.70 15.29 2.50
C SER A 75 -24.96 14.88 1.06
N THR A 76 -24.42 15.64 0.10
CA THR A 76 -24.57 15.33 -1.32
C THR A 76 -23.85 14.02 -1.68
N LEU A 77 -22.66 13.76 -1.09
CA LEU A 77 -21.95 12.49 -1.27
C LEU A 77 -22.80 11.32 -0.77
N ILE A 78 -23.35 11.43 0.46
CA ILE A 78 -24.18 10.38 1.06
C ILE A 78 -25.43 10.13 0.20
N ASP A 79 -26.08 11.17 -0.28
CA ASP A 79 -27.26 11.07 -1.15
C ASP A 79 -26.91 10.39 -2.50
N CYS A 80 -25.75 10.71 -3.08
CA CYS A 80 -25.27 10.09 -4.31
C CYS A 80 -24.96 8.61 -4.12
N ILE A 81 -24.26 8.25 -3.05
CA ILE A 81 -23.96 6.86 -2.72
C ILE A 81 -25.26 6.07 -2.50
N ASN A 82 -26.18 6.59 -1.71
CA ASN A 82 -27.49 5.94 -1.46
C ASN A 82 -28.29 5.78 -2.76
N THR A 83 -28.28 6.78 -3.65
CA THR A 83 -28.94 6.70 -4.96
C THR A 83 -28.34 5.57 -5.79
N ASN A 84 -27.02 5.44 -5.84
CA ASN A 84 -26.36 4.36 -6.57
C ASN A 84 -26.69 2.98 -5.99
N ILE A 85 -26.75 2.86 -4.65
CA ILE A 85 -27.10 1.60 -3.98
C ILE A 85 -28.56 1.22 -4.26
N VAL A 86 -29.51 2.16 -4.11
CA VAL A 86 -30.94 1.91 -4.32
C VAL A 86 -31.24 1.52 -5.78
N ASN A 87 -30.54 2.14 -6.73
CA ASN A 87 -30.70 1.84 -8.17
C ASN A 87 -29.83 0.64 -8.63
N ASP A 88 -29.11 -0.03 -7.73
CA ASP A 88 -28.14 -1.09 -8.02
C ASP A 88 -27.13 -0.70 -9.12
N PHE A 89 -26.71 0.57 -9.13
CA PHE A 89 -25.74 1.06 -10.09
C PHE A 89 -24.33 0.60 -9.70
N ARG A 90 -23.78 -0.32 -10.50
CA ARG A 90 -22.48 -0.95 -10.25
C ARG A 90 -21.56 -0.78 -11.44
N THR A 91 -20.34 -0.36 -11.19
CA THR A 91 -19.26 -0.38 -12.17
C THR A 91 -18.38 -1.61 -11.92
N MET A 92 -18.21 -2.46 -12.94
CA MET A 92 -17.49 -3.74 -12.87
C MET A 92 -18.04 -4.72 -11.80
N GLY A 93 -19.34 -4.63 -11.49
CA GLY A 93 -20.00 -5.50 -10.52
C GLY A 93 -19.94 -5.01 -9.07
N GLU A 94 -19.28 -3.89 -8.80
CA GLU A 94 -19.08 -3.33 -7.47
C GLU A 94 -19.66 -1.90 -7.36
N PHE A 95 -20.01 -1.48 -6.15
CA PHE A 95 -20.30 -0.09 -5.86
C PHE A 95 -18.98 0.67 -5.72
N GLN A 96 -18.76 1.65 -6.58
CA GLN A 96 -17.54 2.43 -6.63
C GLN A 96 -17.75 3.83 -6.04
N LEU A 97 -16.78 4.30 -5.24
CA LEU A 97 -16.80 5.68 -4.72
C LEU A 97 -16.74 6.69 -5.87
N THR A 98 -16.01 6.39 -6.93
CA THR A 98 -15.89 7.20 -8.15
C THR A 98 -17.23 7.46 -8.82
N ASP A 99 -18.17 6.51 -8.78
CA ASP A 99 -19.55 6.70 -9.28
C ASP A 99 -20.33 7.68 -8.40
N GLY A 100 -20.10 7.66 -7.08
CA GLY A 100 -20.64 8.65 -6.14
C GLY A 100 -20.10 10.05 -6.41
N LEU A 101 -18.80 10.18 -6.65
CA LEU A 101 -18.16 11.46 -7.02
C LEU A 101 -18.68 11.99 -8.37
N MET A 102 -18.86 11.12 -9.36
CA MET A 102 -19.43 11.52 -10.64
C MET A 102 -20.86 12.05 -10.48
N CYS A 103 -21.70 11.39 -9.69
CA CYS A 103 -23.04 11.87 -9.33
C CYS A 103 -23.02 13.26 -8.66
N MET A 104 -22.03 13.52 -7.77
CA MET A 104 -21.87 14.86 -7.17
C MET A 104 -21.53 15.92 -8.23
N ILE A 105 -20.62 15.60 -9.16
CA ILE A 105 -20.26 16.50 -10.27
C ILE A 105 -21.47 16.80 -11.14
N GLU A 106 -22.28 15.81 -11.47
CA GLU A 106 -23.54 15.97 -12.24
C GLU A 106 -24.57 16.83 -11.51
N LYS A 107 -24.54 16.84 -10.17
CA LYS A 107 -25.35 17.73 -9.32
C LYS A 107 -24.74 19.13 -9.16
N GLY A 108 -23.63 19.44 -9.84
CA GLY A 108 -23.00 20.75 -9.86
C GLY A 108 -21.98 21.00 -8.74
N VAL A 109 -21.56 19.96 -7.99
CA VAL A 109 -20.47 20.11 -7.03
C VAL A 109 -19.15 20.27 -7.78
N GLN A 110 -18.37 21.28 -7.40
CA GLN A 110 -17.07 21.57 -8.00
C GLN A 110 -15.97 20.86 -7.23
N PHE A 111 -15.16 20.12 -7.97
CA PHE A 111 -13.95 19.48 -7.48
C PHE A 111 -12.71 20.08 -8.13
N SER A 112 -11.70 20.36 -7.33
CA SER A 112 -10.36 20.65 -7.82
C SER A 112 -9.50 19.39 -7.73
N SER A 113 -8.44 19.34 -8.51
CA SER A 113 -7.40 18.30 -8.40
C SER A 113 -6.25 18.78 -7.53
N TYR A 114 -5.66 17.87 -6.74
CA TYR A 114 -4.45 18.10 -5.97
C TYR A 114 -3.40 17.04 -6.36
N THR A 115 -2.31 17.48 -6.97
CA THR A 115 -1.26 16.57 -7.42
C THR A 115 -0.42 16.07 -6.24
N VAL A 116 -0.33 14.75 -6.10
CA VAL A 116 0.49 14.05 -5.13
C VAL A 116 1.81 13.63 -5.77
N ASN A 117 2.94 13.97 -5.15
CA ASN A 117 4.26 13.70 -5.74
C ASN A 117 4.66 12.23 -5.64
N ASN A 118 4.58 11.66 -4.45
CA ASN A 118 4.88 10.24 -4.21
C ASN A 118 3.60 9.54 -3.75
N TRP A 119 3.24 8.49 -4.45
CA TRP A 119 2.07 7.67 -4.16
C TRP A 119 2.36 6.22 -4.49
N PHE A 120 1.97 5.32 -3.60
CA PHE A 120 2.14 3.88 -3.70
C PHE A 120 0.83 3.20 -3.34
N ASP A 121 0.29 2.45 -4.26
CA ASP A 121 -0.85 1.55 -4.07
C ASP A 121 -0.33 0.22 -3.52
N CYS A 122 -0.37 0.07 -2.19
CA CYS A 122 0.16 -1.09 -1.47
C CYS A 122 -0.76 -2.33 -1.50
N GLY A 123 -1.82 -2.32 -2.30
CA GLY A 123 -2.70 -3.47 -2.49
C GLY A 123 -2.03 -4.68 -3.16
N ARG A 124 -0.83 -4.50 -3.74
CA ARG A 124 -0.05 -5.59 -4.38
C ARG A 124 1.25 -5.84 -3.61
N LYS A 125 1.57 -7.14 -3.39
CA LYS A 125 2.78 -7.55 -2.64
C LYS A 125 4.07 -6.88 -3.14
N GLY A 126 4.29 -6.82 -4.44
CA GLY A 126 5.50 -6.23 -5.02
C GLY A 126 5.66 -4.76 -4.67
N ILE A 127 4.58 -3.97 -4.84
CA ILE A 127 4.57 -2.53 -4.52
C ILE A 127 4.72 -2.30 -3.01
N LEU A 128 4.07 -3.13 -2.19
CA LEU A 128 4.22 -3.06 -0.73
C LEU A 128 5.68 -3.26 -0.30
N LEU A 129 6.39 -4.24 -0.87
CA LEU A 129 7.79 -4.51 -0.57
C LEU A 129 8.72 -3.41 -1.09
N GLU A 130 8.48 -2.90 -2.29
CA GLU A 130 9.21 -1.76 -2.86
C GLU A 130 9.03 -0.51 -1.99
N THR A 131 7.80 -0.24 -1.56
CA THR A 131 7.48 0.87 -0.66
C THR A 131 8.18 0.71 0.68
N ASN A 132 8.18 -0.50 1.26
CA ASN A 132 8.91 -0.82 2.49
C ASN A 132 10.40 -0.52 2.35
N SER A 133 11.01 -0.97 1.26
CA SER A 133 12.43 -0.71 0.96
C SER A 133 12.72 0.79 0.90
N MET A 134 11.92 1.54 0.15
CA MET A 134 12.08 2.98 0.02
C MET A 134 11.89 3.73 1.35
N LEU A 135 10.93 3.32 2.18
CA LEU A 135 10.72 3.94 3.49
C LEU A 135 11.89 3.65 4.43
N LEU A 136 12.41 2.42 4.42
CA LEU A 136 13.58 2.04 5.19
C LEU A 136 14.83 2.84 4.77
N ASP A 137 15.03 3.05 3.45
CA ASP A 137 16.15 3.86 2.94
C ASP A 137 16.07 5.33 3.35
N LYS A 138 14.86 5.88 3.55
CA LYS A 138 14.64 7.25 4.04
C LYS A 138 14.83 7.38 5.56
N MET A 139 14.71 6.30 6.31
CA MET A 139 14.95 6.34 7.76
C MET A 139 16.44 6.59 8.03
N GLU A 140 16.73 7.50 8.96
CA GLU A 140 18.09 7.58 9.50
C GLU A 140 18.46 6.22 10.09
N HIS A 141 19.47 5.57 9.52
CA HIS A 141 19.95 4.25 9.97
C HIS A 141 20.57 4.39 11.36
N LYS A 142 19.74 4.42 12.39
CA LYS A 142 20.20 4.15 13.74
C LYS A 142 20.54 2.68 13.80
N THR A 143 21.81 2.37 13.96
CA THR A 143 22.25 1.00 14.27
C THR A 143 21.32 0.48 15.37
N PRO A 144 20.75 -0.73 15.23
CA PRO A 144 19.89 -1.28 16.27
C PRO A 144 20.62 -1.19 17.62
N VAL A 145 20.02 -0.52 18.59
CA VAL A 145 20.60 -0.38 19.95
C VAL A 145 20.69 -1.75 20.63
N GLN A 146 19.94 -2.72 20.13
CA GLN A 146 19.87 -4.07 20.69
C GLN A 146 20.72 -5.04 19.85
N SER A 147 21.65 -5.72 20.51
CA SER A 147 22.38 -6.84 19.92
C SER A 147 21.62 -8.15 20.14
N TYR A 148 21.43 -8.89 19.09
CA TYR A 148 20.78 -10.21 19.12
C TYR A 148 21.82 -11.33 19.09
N SER A 149 21.56 -12.42 19.82
CA SER A 149 22.50 -13.54 19.96
C SER A 149 22.83 -14.18 18.62
N ASN A 150 24.13 -14.24 18.27
CA ASN A 150 24.62 -14.86 17.05
C ASN A 150 23.85 -14.45 15.78
N THR A 151 23.56 -13.15 15.64
CA THR A 151 22.72 -12.62 14.57
C THR A 151 23.46 -11.52 13.81
N ILE A 152 23.38 -11.55 12.48
CA ILE A 152 23.92 -10.53 11.58
C ILE A 152 22.78 -9.67 11.06
N ILE A 153 22.88 -8.36 11.24
CA ILE A 153 21.92 -7.38 10.69
C ILE A 153 22.61 -6.62 9.56
N ILE A 154 22.01 -6.67 8.38
CA ILE A 154 22.45 -5.94 7.17
C ILE A 154 21.47 -4.80 6.93
N PRO A 155 21.83 -3.54 7.23
CA PRO A 155 20.92 -2.42 7.04
C PRO A 155 20.51 -2.21 5.57
N PRO A 156 19.33 -1.55 5.33
CA PRO A 156 18.38 -1.05 6.31
C PRO A 156 17.45 -2.14 6.86
N VAL A 157 17.24 -2.14 8.16
CA VAL A 157 16.34 -3.07 8.87
C VAL A 157 15.60 -2.31 9.98
N SER A 158 14.29 -2.51 10.08
CA SER A 158 13.46 -2.04 11.20
C SER A 158 13.00 -3.23 12.01
N ILE A 159 13.18 -3.20 13.33
CA ILE A 159 12.79 -4.26 14.25
C ILE A 159 11.92 -3.65 15.35
N GLY A 160 10.71 -4.19 15.51
CA GLY A 160 9.76 -3.82 16.54
C GLY A 160 10.22 -4.20 17.95
N GLU A 161 9.48 -3.75 18.93
CA GLU A 161 9.78 -4.02 20.35
C GLU A 161 9.58 -5.50 20.72
N ASN A 162 10.31 -5.94 21.75
CA ASN A 162 10.18 -7.27 22.35
C ASN A 162 10.38 -8.47 21.40
N CYS A 163 11.16 -8.30 20.33
CA CYS A 163 11.47 -9.40 19.41
C CYS A 163 12.51 -10.35 20.02
N ASP A 164 12.28 -11.67 19.91
CA ASP A 164 13.23 -12.74 20.24
C ASP A 164 13.94 -13.24 18.99
N ILE A 165 15.18 -12.77 18.76
CA ILE A 165 15.94 -13.04 17.54
C ILE A 165 17.26 -13.71 17.90
N SER A 166 17.57 -14.83 17.23
CA SER A 166 18.83 -15.55 17.44
C SER A 166 19.27 -16.37 16.23
N ASN A 167 20.58 -16.57 16.09
CA ASN A 167 21.19 -17.43 15.06
C ASN A 167 20.73 -17.11 13.65
N SER A 168 20.53 -15.83 13.31
CA SER A 168 19.84 -15.42 12.08
C SER A 168 20.62 -14.38 11.30
N ILE A 169 20.26 -14.20 10.02
CA ILE A 169 20.75 -13.10 9.17
C ILE A 169 19.52 -12.31 8.70
N LEU A 170 19.48 -11.02 8.99
CA LEU A 170 18.37 -10.13 8.68
C LEU A 170 18.82 -8.98 7.81
N GLY A 171 18.12 -8.76 6.71
CA GLY A 171 18.34 -7.62 5.81
C GLY A 171 19.10 -7.99 4.51
N PRO A 172 19.26 -6.98 3.63
CA PRO A 172 18.69 -5.65 3.75
C PRO A 172 17.18 -5.59 3.54
N HIS A 173 16.59 -4.40 3.78
CA HIS A 173 15.18 -4.08 3.53
C HIS A 173 14.18 -5.02 4.23
N VAL A 174 14.41 -5.26 5.51
CA VAL A 174 13.53 -6.09 6.33
C VAL A 174 12.83 -5.24 7.40
N THR A 175 11.52 -5.38 7.47
CA THR A 175 10.72 -4.86 8.58
C THR A 175 10.17 -6.02 9.39
N ILE A 176 10.37 -5.99 10.71
CA ILE A 176 9.91 -6.99 11.67
C ILE A 176 8.99 -6.30 12.66
N GLY A 177 7.78 -6.80 12.79
CA GLY A 177 6.78 -6.33 13.75
C GLY A 177 7.13 -6.68 15.19
N GLU A 178 6.38 -6.11 16.11
CA GLU A 178 6.57 -6.29 17.56
C GLU A 178 6.31 -7.74 17.99
N ASN A 179 7.01 -8.17 19.06
CA ASN A 179 6.85 -9.49 19.67
C ASN A 179 7.09 -10.67 18.71
N ALA A 180 7.77 -10.44 17.59
CA ALA A 180 8.10 -11.51 16.65
C ALA A 180 9.26 -12.37 17.16
N THR A 181 9.24 -13.66 16.81
CA THR A 181 10.30 -14.63 17.12
C THR A 181 10.95 -15.10 15.83
N ILE A 182 12.28 -14.90 15.68
CA ILE A 182 13.03 -15.34 14.49
C ILE A 182 14.26 -16.13 14.93
N LYS A 183 14.33 -17.40 14.57
CA LYS A 183 15.41 -18.30 14.95
C LYS A 183 15.98 -19.03 13.75
N SER A 184 17.29 -19.17 13.72
CA SER A 184 18.03 -19.99 12.73
C SER A 184 17.61 -19.72 11.27
N SER A 185 17.31 -18.44 10.96
CA SER A 185 16.66 -18.05 9.70
C SER A 185 17.43 -16.97 8.96
N ILE A 186 17.21 -16.90 7.65
CA ILE A 186 17.72 -15.83 6.78
C ILE A 186 16.51 -15.10 6.22
N VAL A 187 16.42 -13.78 6.45
CA VAL A 187 15.31 -12.95 5.98
C VAL A 187 15.85 -11.75 5.22
N LYS A 188 15.40 -11.55 3.98
CA LYS A 188 15.82 -10.48 3.09
C LYS A 188 14.63 -9.91 2.32
N ASP A 189 14.64 -8.58 2.06
CA ASP A 189 13.62 -7.88 1.27
C ASP A 189 12.18 -8.27 1.65
N SER A 190 11.86 -8.29 2.95
CA SER A 190 10.63 -8.92 3.47
C SER A 190 10.01 -8.13 4.61
N ILE A 191 8.71 -8.32 4.78
CA ILE A 191 7.94 -7.78 5.90
C ILE A 191 7.42 -8.94 6.75
N ILE A 192 7.71 -8.89 8.05
CA ILE A 192 7.26 -9.87 9.06
C ILE A 192 6.30 -9.15 10.02
N GLY A 193 5.10 -9.67 10.17
CA GLY A 193 4.06 -9.11 11.04
C GLY A 193 4.32 -9.33 12.53
N ASN A 194 3.49 -8.70 13.36
CA ASN A 194 3.56 -8.81 14.81
C ASN A 194 3.27 -10.25 15.26
N TYR A 195 3.95 -10.70 16.32
CA TYR A 195 3.77 -12.03 16.92
C TYR A 195 4.07 -13.19 15.96
N ALA A 196 4.69 -12.93 14.81
CA ALA A 196 5.07 -13.98 13.88
C ALA A 196 6.22 -14.80 14.42
N THR A 197 6.21 -16.11 14.16
CA THR A 197 7.27 -17.05 14.51
C THR A 197 7.88 -17.64 13.25
N ILE A 198 9.19 -17.40 13.06
CA ILE A 198 9.97 -17.85 11.90
C ILE A 198 11.15 -18.69 12.43
N ASP A 199 11.21 -19.95 12.08
CA ASP A 199 12.20 -20.88 12.60
C ASP A 199 12.77 -21.80 11.49
N GLU A 200 14.09 -21.82 11.32
CA GLU A 200 14.81 -22.62 10.32
C GLU A 200 14.33 -22.36 8.87
N VAL A 201 14.11 -21.10 8.48
CA VAL A 201 13.56 -20.72 7.16
C VAL A 201 14.47 -19.71 6.45
N MET A 202 14.50 -19.79 5.12
CA MET A 202 15.05 -18.74 4.27
C MET A 202 13.89 -18.02 3.57
N LEU A 203 13.75 -16.72 3.84
CA LEU A 203 12.71 -15.85 3.25
C LEU A 203 13.36 -14.76 2.41
N HIS A 204 12.88 -14.63 1.19
CA HIS A 204 13.23 -13.55 0.27
C HIS A 204 11.95 -13.05 -0.39
N HIS A 205 11.83 -11.74 -0.52
CA HIS A 205 10.71 -11.08 -1.19
C HIS A 205 9.33 -11.53 -0.66
N SER A 206 9.20 -11.60 0.68
CA SER A 206 8.07 -12.22 1.36
C SER A 206 7.33 -11.24 2.26
N VAL A 207 6.01 -11.40 2.34
CA VAL A 207 5.15 -10.71 3.30
C VAL A 207 4.49 -11.77 4.18
N ILE A 208 4.79 -11.74 5.47
CA ILE A 208 4.27 -12.66 6.47
C ILE A 208 3.35 -11.87 7.40
N GLY A 209 2.11 -12.31 7.51
CA GLY A 209 1.11 -11.66 8.37
C GLY A 209 1.39 -11.82 9.87
N SER A 210 0.65 -11.08 10.69
CA SER A 210 0.71 -11.21 12.14
C SER A 210 0.20 -12.57 12.61
N ASP A 211 0.67 -13.02 13.78
CA ASP A 211 0.28 -14.29 14.42
C ASP A 211 0.55 -15.54 13.55
N THR A 212 1.43 -15.43 12.58
CA THR A 212 1.78 -16.53 11.65
C THR A 212 2.97 -17.33 12.19
N SER A 213 2.93 -18.65 12.06
CA SER A 213 4.06 -19.54 12.40
C SER A 213 4.56 -20.27 11.16
N ILE A 214 5.85 -20.11 10.83
CA ILE A 214 6.54 -20.81 9.74
C ILE A 214 7.75 -21.52 10.33
N LYS A 215 7.83 -22.83 10.06
CA LYS A 215 8.98 -23.67 10.42
C LYS A 215 9.56 -24.35 9.19
N GLY A 216 10.87 -24.50 9.17
CA GLY A 216 11.58 -25.15 8.09
C GLY A 216 11.05 -26.55 7.79
N LEU A 217 11.19 -26.96 6.54
CA LEU A 217 10.81 -28.31 6.09
C LEU A 217 11.88 -29.30 6.54
N LYS A 218 11.51 -30.30 7.35
CA LYS A 218 12.32 -31.49 7.55
C LYS A 218 12.17 -32.37 6.32
N GLN A 219 13.25 -32.53 5.57
CA GLN A 219 13.29 -33.41 4.43
C GLN A 219 14.14 -34.66 4.81
N SER A 220 13.62 -35.84 4.48
CA SER A 220 14.40 -37.08 4.51
C SER A 220 14.67 -37.50 3.07
N LEU A 221 15.91 -37.29 2.63
CA LEU A 221 16.32 -37.56 1.25
C LEU A 221 17.22 -38.78 1.24
N ASN A 222 16.98 -39.69 0.30
CA ASN A 222 17.91 -40.76 -0.07
C ASN A 222 18.33 -40.52 -1.52
N ILE A 223 19.54 -39.95 -1.69
CA ILE A 223 20.01 -39.42 -2.98
C ILE A 223 21.20 -40.27 -3.43
N GLY A 224 21.13 -40.79 -4.66
CA GLY A 224 22.23 -41.48 -5.31
C GLY A 224 23.25 -40.54 -5.95
N ASP A 225 24.29 -41.12 -6.54
CA ASP A 225 25.39 -40.41 -7.21
C ASP A 225 24.84 -39.61 -8.44
N ASN A 226 25.48 -38.46 -8.75
CA ASN A 226 25.19 -37.60 -9.90
C ASN A 226 23.77 -37.01 -9.93
N THR A 227 23.18 -36.76 -8.76
CA THR A 227 21.88 -36.14 -8.65
C THR A 227 22.01 -34.64 -8.38
N GLU A 228 21.28 -33.80 -9.14
CA GLU A 228 21.09 -32.40 -8.88
C GLU A 228 19.66 -32.17 -8.36
N ILE A 229 19.53 -31.43 -7.28
CA ILE A 229 18.22 -31.05 -6.71
C ILE A 229 18.20 -29.54 -6.58
N ASP A 230 17.28 -28.91 -7.30
CA ASP A 230 17.01 -27.48 -7.23
C ASP A 230 15.69 -27.25 -6.49
N PHE A 231 15.74 -26.43 -5.42
CA PHE A 231 14.57 -26.02 -4.63
C PHE A 231 14.20 -24.55 -4.87
N SER A 232 14.68 -23.90 -5.96
CA SER A 232 14.39 -22.50 -6.28
C SER A 232 12.97 -22.26 -6.78
#